data_46df7cb63f5e563b69bf9d853a83a7ae
#
_entry.id   46df7cb63f5e563b69bf9d853a83a7ae
#
_cell.length_a   1.000
_cell.length_b   1.000
_cell.length_c   1.000
_cell.angle_alpha   90.00
_cell.angle_beta   90.00
_cell.angle_gamma   90.00
#
_symmetry.space_group_name_H-M   'P 1'
#
loop_
_entity.id
_entity.type
_entity.pdbx_description
1 polymer ?
#
loop_
_entity_poly.entity_id
_entity_poly.type
_entity_poly.pdbx_seq_one_letter_code
_entity_poly.pdbx_strand_id
1 'polypeptide(L)'
;ILRERKLKKSDQITKNAAYEAVAPDDFASMIEVDRYGERSSDFDKIISDTHAHFWDPLDTKYIDFSENFDVENKLLMPEEFLPELQCPSVMKLDDKSKIKLANESFRWQMSAILHGEQGALNLSASLCHILKDQGAQEYAANQAREEARHVTGFAKYINSRWGKPLPVGQTL
;
A
#
# COMPACT_ATOMS: atom_id res chain seq x y z
N ILE A 1 18.47 1.43 -37.37
CA ILE A 1 17.39 0.53 -37.81
C ILE A 1 16.92 -0.20 -36.56
N LEU A 2 15.89 0.34 -35.88
CA LEU A 2 15.23 -0.34 -34.77
C LEU A 2 14.45 -1.53 -35.34
N ARG A 3 14.87 -2.75 -35.02
CA ARG A 3 14.11 -3.95 -35.35
C ARG A 3 12.74 -3.84 -34.66
N GLU A 4 11.67 -3.84 -35.44
CA GLU A 4 10.32 -4.02 -34.89
C GLU A 4 10.28 -5.31 -34.05
N ARG A 5 10.23 -5.13 -32.75
CA ARG A 5 10.05 -6.24 -31.81
C ARG A 5 8.58 -6.66 -31.93
N LYS A 6 8.31 -7.88 -32.41
CA LYS A 6 6.96 -8.45 -32.33
C LYS A 6 6.55 -8.44 -30.86
N LEU A 7 5.58 -7.59 -30.53
CA LEU A 7 5.04 -7.48 -29.18
C LEU A 7 4.43 -8.81 -28.74
N LYS A 8 4.68 -9.22 -27.52
CA LYS A 8 4.02 -10.39 -26.91
C LYS A 8 2.52 -10.09 -26.79
N LYS A 9 1.69 -11.13 -26.73
CA LYS A 9 0.22 -11.00 -26.62
C LYS A 9 -0.22 -10.13 -25.41
N SER A 10 0.53 -10.15 -24.30
CA SER A 10 0.35 -9.28 -23.14
C SER A 10 0.58 -7.80 -23.44
N ASP A 11 1.53 -7.49 -24.34
CA ASP A 11 1.87 -6.10 -24.69
C ASP A 11 0.79 -5.48 -25.60
N GLN A 12 -0.03 -6.31 -26.25
CA GLN A 12 -1.14 -5.86 -27.10
C GLN A 12 -2.35 -5.37 -26.29
N ILE A 13 -2.53 -5.85 -25.08
CA ILE A 13 -3.64 -5.42 -24.18
C ILE A 13 -3.42 -3.98 -23.75
N THR A 14 -2.18 -3.59 -23.44
CA THR A 14 -1.84 -2.23 -23.01
C THR A 14 -1.93 -1.19 -24.12
N LYS A 15 -1.95 -1.63 -25.40
CA LYS A 15 -2.17 -0.77 -26.58
C LYS A 15 -3.64 -0.67 -27.00
N ASN A 16 -4.55 -1.25 -26.26
CA ASN A 16 -5.97 -1.11 -26.53
C ASN A 16 -6.42 0.31 -26.13
N ALA A 17 -6.91 1.06 -27.10
CA ALA A 17 -7.40 2.44 -26.91
C ALA A 17 -8.48 2.57 -25.82
N ALA A 18 -9.22 1.47 -25.53
CA ALA A 18 -10.22 1.45 -24.47
C ALA A 18 -9.63 1.66 -23.06
N TYR A 19 -8.34 1.42 -22.87
CA TYR A 19 -7.67 1.61 -21.57
C TYR A 19 -6.87 2.91 -21.47
N GLU A 20 -6.79 3.68 -22.58
CA GLU A 20 -5.97 4.90 -22.66
C GLU A 20 -4.56 4.72 -22.08
N ALA A 21 -3.96 3.58 -22.39
CA ALA A 21 -2.67 3.18 -21.86
C ALA A 21 -1.70 2.85 -22.99
N VAL A 22 -0.40 3.03 -22.71
CA VAL A 22 0.70 2.67 -23.59
C VAL A 22 1.45 1.45 -23.06
N ALA A 23 2.27 0.83 -23.91
CA ALA A 23 3.17 -0.22 -23.45
C ALA A 23 4.22 0.38 -22.48
N PRO A 24 4.67 -0.37 -21.45
CA PRO A 24 5.61 0.13 -20.44
C PRO A 24 6.95 0.64 -21.00
N ASP A 25 7.33 0.23 -22.19
CA ASP A 25 8.57 0.64 -22.90
C ASP A 25 8.32 1.69 -24.00
N ASP A 26 7.09 2.17 -24.16
CA ASP A 26 6.70 3.17 -25.14
C ASP A 26 6.82 4.60 -24.59
N PHE A 27 8.03 4.97 -24.21
CA PHE A 27 8.30 6.31 -23.67
C PHE A 27 7.99 7.42 -24.67
N ALA A 28 8.13 7.16 -25.98
CA ALA A 28 7.85 8.16 -27.02
C ALA A 28 6.40 8.64 -26.98
N SER A 29 5.43 7.73 -26.80
CA SER A 29 4.01 8.10 -26.65
C SER A 29 3.72 8.92 -25.40
N MET A 30 4.56 8.85 -24.38
CA MET A 30 4.39 9.61 -23.13
C MET A 30 4.89 11.05 -23.23
N ILE A 31 5.69 11.38 -24.25
CA ILE A 31 6.22 12.74 -24.49
C ILE A 31 5.65 13.39 -25.75
N GLU A 32 4.58 12.85 -26.33
CA GLU A 32 3.84 13.50 -27.43
C GLU A 32 3.28 14.85 -26.98
N VAL A 33 3.51 15.89 -27.80
CA VAL A 33 3.19 17.29 -27.42
C VAL A 33 1.69 17.49 -27.20
N ASP A 34 0.84 16.87 -28.01
CA ASP A 34 -0.62 17.01 -27.93
C ASP A 34 -1.18 16.49 -26.59
N ARG A 35 -0.49 15.51 -25.98
CA ARG A 35 -0.86 14.98 -24.66
C ARG A 35 -0.90 16.06 -23.56
N TYR A 36 -0.07 17.10 -23.67
CA TYR A 36 0.00 18.16 -22.66
C TYR A 36 -1.17 19.15 -22.73
N GLY A 37 -1.96 19.12 -23.83
CA GLY A 37 -3.17 19.91 -24.00
C GLY A 37 -4.44 19.27 -23.41
N GLU A 38 -4.39 17.99 -23.11
CA GLU A 38 -5.55 17.19 -22.67
C GLU A 38 -5.28 16.57 -21.31
N ARG A 39 -5.96 17.02 -20.29
CA ARG A 39 -5.86 16.51 -18.92
C ARG A 39 -7.27 16.35 -18.31
N SER A 40 -7.64 15.15 -17.92
CA SER A 40 -8.85 14.91 -17.14
C SER A 40 -8.78 15.59 -15.77
N SER A 41 -9.88 16.19 -15.36
CA SER A 41 -10.05 16.75 -14.01
C SER A 41 -10.73 15.79 -13.02
N ASP A 42 -11.02 14.57 -13.43
CA ASP A 42 -11.78 13.60 -12.64
C ASP A 42 -11.10 13.25 -11.30
N PHE A 43 -9.78 13.38 -11.24
CA PHE A 43 -8.97 13.09 -10.06
C PHE A 43 -8.57 14.31 -9.25
N ASP A 44 -8.86 15.54 -9.70
CA ASP A 44 -8.36 16.77 -9.08
C ASP A 44 -8.75 16.89 -7.61
N LYS A 45 -9.99 16.54 -7.30
CA LYS A 45 -10.47 16.62 -5.92
C LYS A 45 -9.71 15.69 -4.98
N ILE A 46 -9.51 14.43 -5.36
CA ILE A 46 -8.82 13.46 -4.50
C ILE A 46 -7.33 13.79 -4.36
N ILE A 47 -6.68 14.28 -5.42
CA ILE A 47 -5.30 14.76 -5.38
C ILE A 47 -5.19 15.93 -4.40
N SER A 48 -6.10 16.90 -4.51
CA SER A 48 -6.15 18.07 -3.62
C SER A 48 -6.40 17.69 -2.16
N ASP A 49 -7.31 16.73 -1.92
CA ASP A 49 -7.62 16.24 -0.58
C ASP A 49 -6.39 15.58 0.09
N THR A 50 -5.58 14.83 -0.66
CA THR A 50 -4.34 14.25 -0.11
C THR A 50 -3.29 15.32 0.24
N HIS A 51 -3.23 16.42 -0.51
CA HIS A 51 -2.37 17.55 -0.17
C HIS A 51 -2.85 18.27 1.11
N ALA A 52 -4.15 18.44 1.26
CA ALA A 52 -4.75 19.09 2.44
C ALA A 52 -4.60 18.24 3.72
N HIS A 53 -4.58 16.92 3.60
CA HIS A 53 -4.44 15.97 4.71
C HIS A 53 -3.03 15.38 4.78
N PHE A 54 -2.02 16.22 4.56
CA PHE A 54 -0.62 15.81 4.62
C PHE A 54 -0.24 15.25 5.99
N TRP A 55 0.45 14.13 5.97
CA TRP A 55 1.11 13.53 7.14
C TRP A 55 2.48 12.97 6.77
N ASP A 56 3.38 12.79 7.76
CA ASP A 56 4.71 12.26 7.56
C ASP A 56 5.00 11.15 8.59
N PRO A 57 5.17 9.89 8.16
CA PRO A 57 5.49 8.79 9.08
C PRO A 57 6.90 8.89 9.69
N LEU A 58 7.74 9.82 9.23
CA LEU A 58 9.07 10.07 9.77
C LEU A 58 9.08 11.16 10.84
N ASP A 59 8.03 11.97 10.90
CA ASP A 59 7.91 13.06 11.88
C ASP A 59 7.02 12.62 13.06
N THR A 60 7.60 12.59 14.25
CA THR A 60 6.92 12.20 15.51
C THR A 60 5.72 13.09 15.86
N LYS A 61 5.62 14.29 15.27
CA LYS A 61 4.43 15.13 15.37
C LYS A 61 3.17 14.45 14.85
N TYR A 62 3.30 13.61 13.82
CA TYR A 62 2.17 12.89 13.22
C TYR A 62 1.99 11.51 13.84
N ILE A 63 3.07 10.75 14.00
CA ILE A 63 3.04 9.40 14.57
C ILE A 63 4.28 9.19 15.42
N ASP A 64 4.08 8.96 16.73
CA ASP A 64 5.16 8.61 17.65
C ASP A 64 5.09 7.12 18.01
N PHE A 65 6.11 6.37 17.58
CA PHE A 65 6.28 4.95 17.90
C PHE A 65 7.33 4.71 19.01
N SER A 66 7.82 5.78 19.67
CA SER A 66 8.87 5.67 20.70
C SER A 66 8.37 5.06 22.02
N GLU A 67 7.05 5.07 22.25
CA GLU A 67 6.48 4.46 23.44
C GLU A 67 6.79 2.97 23.49
N ASN A 68 7.45 2.56 24.58
CA ASN A 68 7.71 1.15 24.84
C ASN A 68 6.42 0.47 25.32
N PHE A 69 5.93 -0.49 24.56
CA PHE A 69 4.72 -1.23 24.87
C PHE A 69 5.04 -2.68 25.20
N ASP A 70 4.55 -3.16 26.34
CA ASP A 70 4.74 -4.54 26.78
C ASP A 70 3.76 -5.48 26.08
N VAL A 71 4.16 -5.95 24.89
CA VAL A 71 3.34 -6.87 24.07
C VAL A 71 3.18 -8.26 24.69
N GLU A 72 3.96 -8.61 25.71
CA GLU A 72 3.87 -9.92 26.36
C GLU A 72 2.80 -9.96 27.46
N ASN A 73 2.51 -8.81 28.08
CA ASN A 73 1.64 -8.73 29.24
C ASN A 73 0.44 -7.79 29.07
N LYS A 74 0.34 -7.08 27.94
CA LYS A 74 -0.76 -6.15 27.64
C LYS A 74 -1.31 -6.38 26.23
N LEU A 75 -2.64 -6.31 26.11
CA LEU A 75 -3.30 -6.33 24.81
C LEU A 75 -3.02 -5.03 24.05
N LEU A 76 -2.66 -5.15 22.77
CA LEU A 76 -2.46 -4.01 21.85
C LEU A 76 -3.78 -3.38 21.41
N MET A 77 -4.86 -4.17 21.44
CA MET A 77 -6.21 -3.70 21.10
C MET A 77 -7.17 -4.01 22.25
N PRO A 78 -8.23 -3.21 22.45
CA PRO A 78 -9.31 -3.54 23.38
C PRO A 78 -9.92 -4.91 23.07
N GLU A 79 -10.27 -5.67 24.13
CA GLU A 79 -10.74 -7.05 24.02
C GLU A 79 -11.99 -7.20 23.14
N GLU A 80 -12.84 -6.19 23.11
CA GLU A 80 -14.06 -6.15 22.29
C GLU A 80 -13.79 -6.19 20.77
N PHE A 81 -12.57 -5.86 20.31
CA PHE A 81 -12.14 -5.94 18.92
C PHE A 81 -11.36 -7.23 18.59
N LEU A 82 -11.30 -8.17 19.53
CA LEU A 82 -10.53 -9.42 19.42
C LEU A 82 -11.46 -10.64 19.44
N PRO A 83 -12.16 -10.93 18.32
CA PRO A 83 -13.15 -12.02 18.25
C PRO A 83 -12.54 -13.38 18.54
N GLU A 84 -11.25 -13.58 18.31
CA GLU A 84 -10.54 -14.81 18.64
C GLU A 84 -10.58 -15.12 20.15
N LEU A 85 -10.62 -14.12 21.00
CA LEU A 85 -10.71 -14.31 22.45
C LEU A 85 -12.08 -14.84 22.91
N GLN A 86 -13.11 -14.70 22.06
CA GLN A 86 -14.45 -15.23 22.31
C GLN A 86 -14.61 -16.69 21.90
N CYS A 87 -13.61 -17.28 21.26
CA CYS A 87 -13.63 -18.68 20.89
C CYS A 87 -13.61 -19.58 22.15
N PRO A 88 -14.54 -20.57 22.30
CA PRO A 88 -14.61 -21.41 23.50
C PRO A 88 -13.33 -22.18 23.86
N SER A 89 -12.49 -22.49 22.87
CA SER A 89 -11.19 -23.12 23.12
C SER A 89 -10.18 -22.11 23.68
N VAL A 90 -10.22 -20.87 23.20
CA VAL A 90 -9.32 -19.78 23.63
C VAL A 90 -9.71 -19.26 25.01
N MET A 91 -11.01 -19.21 25.33
CA MET A 91 -11.49 -18.78 26.63
C MET A 91 -10.95 -19.64 27.81
N LYS A 92 -10.54 -20.88 27.53
CA LYS A 92 -9.96 -21.81 28.49
C LYS A 92 -8.47 -21.59 28.74
N LEU A 93 -7.81 -20.76 27.95
CA LEU A 93 -6.40 -20.43 28.13
C LEU A 93 -6.22 -19.49 29.33
N ASP A 94 -5.02 -19.51 29.92
CA ASP A 94 -4.61 -18.50 30.88
C ASP A 94 -4.46 -17.12 30.21
N ASP A 95 -4.46 -16.06 31.01
CA ASP A 95 -4.48 -14.69 30.51
C ASP A 95 -3.23 -14.36 29.70
N LYS A 96 -2.06 -14.88 30.09
CA LYS A 96 -0.82 -14.67 29.34
C LYS A 96 -0.87 -15.30 27.95
N SER A 97 -1.44 -16.50 27.86
CA SER A 97 -1.62 -17.21 26.59
C SER A 97 -2.63 -16.50 25.68
N LYS A 98 -3.71 -15.93 26.26
CA LYS A 98 -4.67 -15.11 25.52
C LYS A 98 -4.03 -13.84 24.97
N ILE A 99 -3.28 -13.11 25.79
CA ILE A 99 -2.57 -11.89 25.36
C ILE A 99 -1.61 -12.22 24.23
N LYS A 100 -0.81 -13.27 24.37
CA LYS A 100 0.13 -13.70 23.32
C LYS A 100 -0.59 -14.05 22.03
N LEU A 101 -1.66 -14.83 22.09
CA LEU A 101 -2.44 -15.19 20.90
C LEU A 101 -2.99 -13.96 20.20
N ALA A 102 -3.63 -13.06 20.95
CA ALA A 102 -4.22 -11.84 20.41
C ALA A 102 -3.17 -10.93 19.77
N ASN A 103 -2.06 -10.68 20.44
CA ASN A 103 -1.00 -9.81 19.94
C ASN A 103 -0.25 -10.41 18.75
N GLU A 104 -0.02 -11.73 18.68
CA GLU A 104 0.54 -12.39 17.50
C GLU A 104 -0.45 -12.45 16.33
N SER A 105 -1.76 -12.60 16.59
CA SER A 105 -2.81 -12.46 15.58
C SER A 105 -2.81 -11.05 14.98
N PHE A 106 -2.72 -10.04 15.83
CA PHE A 106 -2.62 -8.65 15.38
C PHE A 106 -1.33 -8.38 14.60
N ARG A 107 -0.19 -8.94 15.04
CA ARG A 107 1.06 -8.89 14.27
C ARG A 107 0.91 -9.48 12.87
N TRP A 108 0.21 -10.61 12.77
CA TRP A 108 -0.06 -11.25 11.48
C TRP A 108 -0.90 -10.33 10.58
N GLN A 109 -1.97 -9.74 11.12
CA GLN A 109 -2.83 -8.79 10.39
C GLN A 109 -2.03 -7.57 9.91
N MET A 110 -1.25 -6.94 10.79
CA MET A 110 -0.44 -5.77 10.44
C MET A 110 0.63 -6.11 9.39
N SER A 111 1.20 -7.31 9.45
CA SER A 111 2.16 -7.78 8.45
C SER A 111 1.50 -8.02 7.09
N ALA A 112 0.28 -8.58 7.07
CA ALA A 112 -0.48 -8.78 5.85
C ALA A 112 -0.85 -7.43 5.20
N ILE A 113 -1.27 -6.44 6.00
CA ILE A 113 -1.52 -5.08 5.52
C ILE A 113 -0.23 -4.47 4.94
N LEU A 114 0.89 -4.52 5.66
CA LEU A 114 2.18 -4.01 5.17
C LEU A 114 2.55 -4.60 3.79
N HIS A 115 2.36 -5.89 3.59
CA HIS A 115 2.62 -6.53 2.30
C HIS A 115 1.63 -6.08 1.22
N GLY A 116 0.37 -5.86 1.58
CA GLY A 116 -0.67 -5.29 0.71
C GLY A 116 -0.31 -3.87 0.26
N GLU A 117 0.10 -3.00 1.19
CA GLU A 117 0.55 -1.63 0.91
C GLU A 117 1.77 -1.63 -0.04
N GLN A 118 2.72 -2.54 0.17
CA GLN A 118 3.85 -2.70 -0.75
C GLN A 118 3.39 -3.13 -2.14
N GLY A 119 2.39 -4.00 -2.24
CA GLY A 119 1.76 -4.39 -3.50
C GLY A 119 1.06 -3.19 -4.17
N ALA A 120 0.30 -2.42 -3.42
CA ALA A 120 -0.40 -1.22 -3.88
C ALA A 120 0.58 -0.13 -4.36
N LEU A 121 1.70 0.07 -3.64
CA LEU A 121 2.78 0.95 -4.06
C LEU A 121 3.33 0.54 -5.44
N ASN A 122 3.66 -0.73 -5.62
CA ASN A 122 4.20 -1.24 -6.88
C ASN A 122 3.19 -1.12 -8.03
N LEU A 123 1.92 -1.41 -7.77
CA LEU A 123 0.84 -1.27 -8.76
C LEU A 123 0.68 0.19 -9.18
N SER A 124 0.56 1.11 -8.23
CA SER A 124 0.39 2.54 -8.50
C SER A 124 1.58 3.12 -9.27
N ALA A 125 2.81 2.75 -8.91
CA ALA A 125 4.01 3.13 -9.64
C ALA A 125 4.00 2.58 -11.07
N SER A 126 3.53 1.35 -11.28
CA SER A 126 3.41 0.75 -12.62
C SER A 126 2.39 1.48 -13.50
N LEU A 127 1.29 1.95 -12.91
CA LEU A 127 0.28 2.75 -13.62
C LEU A 127 0.85 4.08 -14.13
N CYS A 128 1.77 4.71 -13.38
CA CYS A 128 2.43 5.94 -13.83
C CYS A 128 3.18 5.77 -15.17
N HIS A 129 3.64 4.56 -15.48
CA HIS A 129 4.37 4.29 -16.72
C HIS A 129 3.49 4.12 -17.95
N ILE A 130 2.20 3.83 -17.76
CA ILE A 130 1.34 3.41 -18.88
C ILE A 130 0.13 4.29 -19.11
N LEU A 131 -0.31 5.08 -18.13
CA LEU A 131 -1.50 5.94 -18.27
C LEU A 131 -1.19 7.15 -19.15
N LYS A 132 -1.97 7.35 -20.22
CA LYS A 132 -1.81 8.46 -21.16
C LYS A 132 -2.40 9.75 -20.62
N ASP A 133 -3.57 9.70 -19.99
CA ASP A 133 -4.18 10.87 -19.38
C ASP A 133 -3.31 11.42 -18.26
N GLN A 134 -3.01 12.73 -18.30
CA GLN A 134 -2.14 13.36 -17.32
C GLN A 134 -2.76 13.41 -15.91
N GLY A 135 -4.08 13.60 -15.79
CA GLY A 135 -4.77 13.60 -14.50
C GLY A 135 -4.73 12.23 -13.84
N ALA A 136 -4.98 11.18 -14.63
CA ALA A 136 -4.88 9.79 -14.17
C ALA A 136 -3.43 9.41 -13.79
N GLN A 137 -2.44 9.86 -14.56
CA GLN A 137 -1.03 9.64 -14.27
C GLN A 137 -0.60 10.35 -12.98
N GLU A 138 -1.03 11.60 -12.79
CA GLU A 138 -0.77 12.37 -11.57
C GLU A 138 -1.41 11.71 -10.35
N TYR A 139 -2.65 11.22 -10.48
CA TYR A 139 -3.31 10.44 -9.43
C TYR A 139 -2.52 9.17 -9.07
N ALA A 140 -2.08 8.41 -10.06
CA ALA A 140 -1.27 7.20 -9.82
C ALA A 140 0.05 7.51 -9.11
N ALA A 141 0.72 8.61 -9.49
CA ALA A 141 1.93 9.09 -8.81
C ALA A 141 1.66 9.53 -7.37
N ASN A 142 0.55 10.23 -7.15
CA ASN A 142 0.10 10.63 -5.82
C ASN A 142 -0.21 9.41 -4.95
N GLN A 143 -0.92 8.41 -5.49
CA GLN A 143 -1.21 7.16 -4.81
C GLN A 143 0.08 6.42 -4.44
N ALA A 144 1.04 6.30 -5.37
CA ALA A 144 2.34 5.68 -5.07
C ALA A 144 3.06 6.38 -3.90
N ARG A 145 2.96 7.70 -3.80
CA ARG A 145 3.51 8.45 -2.67
C ARG A 145 2.79 8.14 -1.35
N GLU A 146 1.45 8.04 -1.37
CA GLU A 146 0.67 7.71 -0.17
C GLU A 146 0.98 6.27 0.30
N GLU A 147 1.02 5.30 -0.61
CA GLU A 147 1.36 3.92 -0.27
C GLU A 147 2.79 3.79 0.29
N ALA A 148 3.74 4.59 -0.20
CA ALA A 148 5.10 4.62 0.36
C ALA A 148 5.11 5.11 1.83
N ARG A 149 4.23 6.05 2.19
CA ARG A 149 4.03 6.50 3.57
C ARG A 149 3.41 5.40 4.43
N HIS A 150 2.38 4.70 3.92
CA HIS A 150 1.73 3.58 4.60
C HIS A 150 2.75 2.47 4.88
N VAL A 151 3.52 2.04 3.87
CA VAL A 151 4.60 1.05 4.04
C VAL A 151 5.58 1.47 5.14
N THR A 152 6.02 2.73 5.14
CA THR A 152 6.92 3.26 6.17
C THR A 152 6.26 3.24 7.55
N GLY A 153 5.02 3.70 7.67
CA GLY A 153 4.27 3.75 8.92
C GLY A 153 4.07 2.35 9.52
N PHE A 154 3.54 1.41 8.74
CA PHE A 154 3.31 0.02 9.19
C PHE A 154 4.62 -0.68 9.55
N ALA A 155 5.68 -0.51 8.74
CA ALA A 155 6.98 -1.10 9.04
C ALA A 155 7.55 -0.57 10.36
N LYS A 156 7.50 0.75 10.60
CA LYS A 156 7.93 1.35 11.88
C LYS A 156 7.11 0.84 13.05
N TYR A 157 5.79 0.76 12.92
CA TYR A 157 4.91 0.25 13.96
C TYR A 157 5.27 -1.19 14.32
N ILE A 158 5.31 -2.10 13.34
CA ILE A 158 5.61 -3.51 13.56
C ILE A 158 6.99 -3.68 14.19
N ASN A 159 7.99 -2.96 13.69
CA ASN A 159 9.35 -3.02 14.22
C ASN A 159 9.42 -2.53 15.68
N SER A 160 8.66 -1.51 16.04
CA SER A 160 8.63 -0.98 17.41
C SER A 160 7.97 -1.96 18.41
N ARG A 161 7.05 -2.82 17.96
CA ARG A 161 6.31 -3.76 18.82
C ARG A 161 6.91 -5.16 18.84
N TRP A 162 7.41 -5.66 17.72
CA TRP A 162 7.86 -7.06 17.56
C TRP A 162 9.25 -7.21 16.92
N GLY A 163 9.91 -6.11 16.57
CA GLY A 163 11.24 -6.12 15.95
C GLY A 163 11.25 -6.42 14.45
N LYS A 164 10.25 -7.14 13.92
CA LYS A 164 10.14 -7.45 12.48
C LYS A 164 8.73 -7.89 12.09
N PRO A 165 8.32 -7.68 10.84
CA PRO A 165 7.09 -8.25 10.30
C PRO A 165 7.20 -9.77 10.13
N LEU A 166 6.04 -10.42 10.01
CA LEU A 166 5.95 -11.80 9.55
C LEU A 166 6.12 -11.86 8.02
N PRO A 167 6.65 -12.98 7.48
CA PRO A 167 6.76 -13.14 6.04
C PRO A 167 5.37 -13.21 5.39
N VAL A 168 5.32 -12.87 4.09
CA VAL A 168 4.11 -13.04 3.29
C VAL A 168 3.70 -14.51 3.23
N GLY A 169 2.40 -14.79 3.39
CA GLY A 169 1.87 -16.14 3.23
C GLY A 169 1.79 -16.57 1.77
N GLN A 170 1.64 -17.87 1.53
CA GLN A 170 1.52 -18.43 0.17
C GLN A 170 0.21 -18.04 -0.54
N THR A 171 -0.73 -17.45 0.18
CA THR A 171 -2.06 -17.06 -0.31
C THR A 171 -2.21 -15.57 -0.62
N LEU A 172 -1.13 -14.82 -0.58
CA LEU A 172 -1.06 -13.42 -1.02
C LEU A 172 -0.48 -13.32 -2.41
#